data_4962a3c05420770aa6a3d70699fcd896
#
_entry.id   4962a3c05420770aa6a3d70699fcd896
#
_cell.length_a   1.000
_cell.length_b   1.000
_cell.length_c   1.000
_cell.angle_alpha   90.00
_cell.angle_beta   90.00
_cell.angle_gamma   90.00
#
_symmetry.space_group_name_H-M   'P 1'
#
loop_
_entity.id
_entity.type
_entity.pdbx_description
1 polymer ?
#
loop_
_entity_poly.entity_id
_entity_poly.type
_entity_poly.pdbx_seq_one_letter_code
_entity_poly.pdbx_strand_id
1 'polypeptide(L)'
;MTGYESGLKKNASCAWMMIGLLLYAAFPGASANADQKQLSWDQSRSVSNRRIRPPQPSVPVDWEARISRLLHEEPGDIVITCVGDMIFNEQISRLPGPDHRQLLRIMQEADIACGNLEFSINDHPELQRPFYNFRTPAAFAWEVAAIGINLVSMANNHALDFGPQGLADCLRALDRAHITHAGAGLTLAEAHAPGTMKVQSQKTRFALLSFMRYWTMKYRSSDPAAPSLATIDPAEILVAGADGKVEAVEGPLAGDVSRMEDDIVMAKRHHDIVMVAIHNHDLSHHRAYGIQDHTPPNDQIMYRRAIDAGADMVIGSGPHVLRAIEFYKGKPIFFSLSNFIYQYRTPDKIPIDLIHQRDGEIARPTNVSVWDRRDPPQIFEGVMLRLTINEKTLKRIELIPFTIDDEGPLYGVPRLASAKRGKEIIDTLRRLSLPVATKIVSKDWYAEVEF
;
A
#
# COMPACT_ATOMS: atom_id res chain seq x y z
N MET A 1 53.94 -25.29 41.92
CA MET A 1 54.50 -26.08 40.83
C MET A 1 53.60 -25.90 39.62
N THR A 2 54.23 -25.28 38.58
CA THR A 2 53.90 -25.32 37.13
C THR A 2 52.51 -24.88 36.75
N GLY A 3 52.20 -23.77 36.16
CA GLY A 3 52.85 -23.07 35.07
C GLY A 3 52.35 -23.54 33.72
N TYR A 4 51.44 -22.77 33.06
CA TYR A 4 51.48 -22.64 31.59
C TYR A 4 50.69 -21.40 31.14
N GLU A 5 51.44 -20.50 30.57
CA GLU A 5 50.96 -19.42 29.72
C GLU A 5 50.46 -19.93 28.36
N SER A 6 49.52 -19.26 27.79
CA SER A 6 49.37 -19.03 26.33
C SER A 6 48.08 -18.21 26.15
N GLY A 7 48.11 -17.09 25.59
CA GLY A 7 48.42 -16.73 24.26
C GLY A 7 47.27 -15.90 23.74
N LEU A 8 47.31 -14.59 23.95
CA LEU A 8 46.43 -13.59 23.36
C LEU A 8 46.50 -13.66 21.82
N LYS A 9 45.41 -14.01 21.16
CA LYS A 9 45.15 -13.58 19.78
C LYS A 9 44.11 -12.47 19.81
N LYS A 10 44.59 -11.24 19.63
CA LYS A 10 43.75 -10.08 19.31
C LYS A 10 43.15 -10.27 17.95
N ASN A 11 41.85 -10.32 17.86
CA ASN A 11 41.12 -10.20 16.60
C ASN A 11 40.93 -8.73 16.22
N ALA A 12 41.43 -8.40 15.05
CA ALA A 12 41.22 -7.14 14.36
C ALA A 12 39.77 -7.11 13.81
N SER A 13 38.93 -6.34 14.45
CA SER A 13 37.63 -5.90 13.87
C SER A 13 37.12 -4.66 14.59
N CYS A 14 37.95 -3.60 14.58
CA CYS A 14 37.56 -2.25 15.02
C CYS A 14 38.34 -1.20 14.24
N ALA A 15 38.30 -1.24 12.91
CA ALA A 15 39.02 -0.31 12.06
C ALA A 15 38.26 0.20 10.84
N TRP A 16 36.92 0.25 10.90
CA TRP A 16 36.08 0.85 9.83
C TRP A 16 35.04 1.87 10.32
N MET A 17 35.24 2.44 11.50
CA MET A 17 34.29 3.41 12.08
C MET A 17 34.92 4.79 12.40
N MET A 18 36.03 5.19 11.78
CA MET A 18 36.62 6.50 12.00
C MET A 18 37.29 7.10 10.76
N ILE A 19 36.60 7.14 9.62
CA ILE A 19 36.92 8.02 8.49
C ILE A 19 35.65 8.62 7.96
N GLY A 20 35.10 9.60 8.63
CA GLY A 20 33.86 10.29 8.23
C GLY A 20 33.63 11.60 8.93
N LEU A 21 34.63 12.10 9.67
CA LEU A 21 34.46 13.33 10.43
C LEU A 21 35.76 14.14 10.42
N LEU A 22 36.14 14.69 9.25
CA LEU A 22 37.13 15.80 9.15
C LEU A 22 37.23 16.22 7.67
N LEU A 23 36.34 17.10 7.20
CA LEU A 23 36.55 18.02 6.07
C LEU A 23 35.32 18.96 5.98
N TYR A 24 35.13 19.77 7.02
CA TYR A 24 34.34 20.98 6.94
C TYR A 24 35.11 22.10 7.63
N ALA A 25 36.07 22.68 6.92
CA ALA A 25 36.58 24.00 7.24
C ALA A 25 37.29 24.58 6.02
N ALA A 26 36.88 25.81 5.68
CA ALA A 26 37.60 26.81 4.92
C ALA A 26 37.53 26.76 3.39
N PHE A 27 36.58 27.55 2.83
CA PHE A 27 36.91 28.49 1.75
C PHE A 27 36.20 29.84 1.96
N PRO A 28 36.88 30.97 1.84
CA PRO A 28 36.31 32.30 2.03
C PRO A 28 35.74 32.89 0.73
N GLY A 29 34.74 33.67 0.92
CA GLY A 29 34.16 34.76 0.12
C GLY A 29 34.52 34.94 -1.34
N ALA A 30 33.48 34.91 -2.17
CA ALA A 30 33.43 35.67 -3.41
C ALA A 30 32.01 36.23 -3.60
N SER A 31 31.91 37.55 -3.50
CA SER A 31 30.79 38.36 -3.92
C SER A 31 30.76 38.38 -5.44
N ALA A 32 29.66 38.04 -6.06
CA ALA A 32 29.44 38.34 -7.47
C ALA A 32 27.97 38.69 -7.70
N ASN A 33 27.75 39.92 -8.11
CA ASN A 33 26.54 40.42 -8.76
C ASN A 33 26.12 39.46 -9.87
N ALA A 34 24.89 39.04 -9.87
CA ALA A 34 24.27 38.38 -11.01
C ALA A 34 23.05 39.16 -11.45
N ASP A 35 23.15 39.70 -12.65
CA ASP A 35 22.11 40.36 -13.40
C ASP A 35 20.82 39.57 -13.46
N GLN A 36 19.73 40.23 -13.12
CA GLN A 36 18.38 39.80 -13.45
C GLN A 36 18.15 39.89 -14.95
N LYS A 37 18.31 38.78 -15.67
CA LYS A 37 17.72 38.64 -17.01
C LYS A 37 16.35 37.96 -16.88
N GLN A 38 15.32 38.78 -17.05
CA GLN A 38 13.95 38.38 -17.29
C GLN A 38 13.89 37.53 -18.57
N LEU A 39 13.67 36.24 -18.46
CA LEU A 39 13.39 35.33 -19.56
C LEU A 39 11.90 35.44 -19.90
N SER A 40 11.59 36.10 -21.00
CA SER A 40 10.26 36.12 -21.62
C SER A 40 9.96 34.74 -22.21
N TRP A 41 8.83 34.16 -21.83
CA TRP A 41 8.31 32.93 -22.42
C TRP A 41 7.81 33.20 -23.84
N ASP A 42 8.44 32.55 -24.79
CA ASP A 42 7.98 32.55 -26.19
C ASP A 42 6.81 31.54 -26.34
N GLN A 43 5.62 32.06 -26.61
CA GLN A 43 4.37 31.31 -26.79
C GLN A 43 4.22 30.69 -28.18
N SER A 44 5.27 30.48 -28.94
CA SER A 44 5.19 29.99 -30.32
C SER A 44 5.69 28.55 -30.51
N ARG A 45 5.25 27.59 -29.71
CA ARG A 45 5.32 26.17 -30.13
C ARG A 45 3.92 25.67 -30.45
N SER A 46 3.64 25.62 -31.75
CA SER A 46 2.43 25.03 -32.30
C SER A 46 2.26 23.59 -31.86
N VAL A 47 1.30 23.35 -30.95
CA VAL A 47 0.78 22.04 -30.67
C VAL A 47 0.09 21.52 -31.93
N SER A 48 0.57 20.45 -32.51
CA SER A 48 -0.07 19.79 -33.64
C SER A 48 -1.48 19.37 -33.23
N ASN A 49 -2.48 20.04 -33.76
CA ASN A 49 -3.91 19.71 -33.65
C ASN A 49 -4.18 18.34 -34.31
N ARG A 50 -3.85 17.23 -33.66
CA ARG A 50 -4.51 15.96 -33.94
C ARG A 50 -5.92 16.09 -33.35
N ARG A 51 -6.93 16.29 -34.20
CA ARG A 51 -8.33 16.16 -33.84
C ARG A 51 -8.53 14.74 -33.33
N ILE A 52 -8.50 14.57 -32.01
CA ILE A 52 -9.00 13.37 -31.36
C ILE A 52 -10.51 13.39 -31.65
N ARG A 53 -10.99 12.44 -32.44
CA ARG A 53 -12.44 12.24 -32.59
C ARG A 53 -12.98 11.96 -31.20
N PRO A 54 -13.99 12.70 -30.72
CA PRO A 54 -14.63 12.34 -29.47
C PRO A 54 -15.10 10.89 -29.57
N PRO A 55 -14.92 10.06 -28.52
CA PRO A 55 -15.48 8.73 -28.52
C PRO A 55 -16.98 8.83 -28.81
N GLN A 56 -17.48 7.94 -29.67
CA GLN A 56 -18.93 7.88 -29.95
C GLN A 56 -19.63 7.72 -28.61
N PRO A 57 -20.77 8.39 -28.38
CA PRO A 57 -21.52 8.24 -27.16
C PRO A 57 -21.89 6.77 -26.99
N SER A 58 -21.22 6.08 -26.07
CA SER A 58 -21.63 4.76 -25.61
C SER A 58 -23.03 4.93 -25.00
N VAL A 59 -23.91 3.99 -25.22
CA VAL A 59 -25.20 3.93 -24.51
C VAL A 59 -24.90 4.10 -23.03
N PRO A 60 -25.52 5.08 -22.35
CA PRO A 60 -25.25 5.30 -20.94
C PRO A 60 -25.45 3.99 -20.18
N VAL A 61 -24.42 3.54 -19.47
CA VAL A 61 -24.53 2.36 -18.63
C VAL A 61 -25.44 2.72 -17.46
N ASP A 62 -26.49 1.96 -17.25
CA ASP A 62 -27.34 2.11 -16.07
C ASP A 62 -26.64 1.52 -14.84
N TRP A 63 -25.69 2.29 -14.31
CA TRP A 63 -24.95 1.91 -13.11
C TRP A 63 -25.85 1.79 -11.89
N GLU A 64 -26.91 2.59 -11.79
CA GLU A 64 -27.85 2.54 -10.66
C GLU A 64 -28.50 1.16 -10.54
N ALA A 65 -29.07 0.64 -11.63
CA ALA A 65 -29.69 -0.68 -11.63
C ALA A 65 -28.65 -1.81 -11.43
N ARG A 66 -27.44 -1.65 -11.96
CA ARG A 66 -26.37 -2.65 -11.82
C ARG A 66 -25.88 -2.75 -10.39
N ILE A 67 -25.60 -1.61 -9.75
CA ILE A 67 -25.13 -1.55 -8.38
C ILE A 67 -26.23 -2.00 -7.40
N SER A 68 -27.47 -1.58 -7.60
CA SER A 68 -28.60 -2.04 -6.76
C SER A 68 -28.78 -3.57 -6.76
N ARG A 69 -28.48 -4.24 -7.88
CA ARG A 69 -28.45 -5.71 -7.91
C ARG A 69 -27.27 -6.32 -7.17
N LEU A 70 -26.07 -5.70 -7.28
CA LEU A 70 -24.88 -6.13 -6.57
C LEU A 70 -25.06 -6.01 -5.05
N LEU A 71 -25.72 -4.92 -4.60
CA LEU A 71 -25.92 -4.59 -3.20
C LEU A 71 -27.09 -5.36 -2.54
N HIS A 72 -27.76 -6.22 -3.30
CA HIS A 72 -28.79 -7.07 -2.71
C HIS A 72 -28.17 -8.16 -1.84
N GLU A 73 -28.56 -8.20 -0.57
CA GLU A 73 -28.02 -9.07 0.44
C GLU A 73 -29.10 -9.91 1.09
N GLU A 74 -28.74 -11.10 1.54
CA GLU A 74 -29.64 -11.95 2.31
C GLU A 74 -29.60 -11.56 3.80
N PRO A 75 -30.68 -11.82 4.54
CA PRO A 75 -30.67 -11.58 5.98
C PRO A 75 -29.55 -12.33 6.67
N GLY A 76 -28.74 -11.60 7.39
CA GLY A 76 -27.61 -12.18 8.10
C GLY A 76 -26.26 -12.06 7.38
N ASP A 77 -26.23 -11.51 6.19
CA ASP A 77 -25.00 -11.23 5.49
C ASP A 77 -24.22 -10.08 6.19
N ILE A 78 -22.90 -10.24 6.23
CA ILE A 78 -21.94 -9.21 6.57
C ILE A 78 -21.13 -8.92 5.30
N VAL A 79 -21.11 -7.67 4.91
CA VAL A 79 -20.40 -7.24 3.71
C VAL A 79 -19.13 -6.49 4.11
N ILE A 80 -18.01 -6.95 3.56
CA ILE A 80 -16.71 -6.31 3.70
C ILE A 80 -16.25 -5.89 2.31
N THR A 81 -15.97 -4.59 2.12
CA THR A 81 -15.27 -4.11 0.93
C THR A 81 -13.82 -3.80 1.25
N CYS A 82 -12.92 -4.17 0.33
CA CYS A 82 -11.50 -3.86 0.49
C CYS A 82 -10.96 -3.25 -0.78
N VAL A 83 -10.16 -2.21 -0.62
CA VAL A 83 -9.42 -1.53 -1.69
C VAL A 83 -7.93 -1.53 -1.38
N GLY A 84 -7.10 -1.26 -2.39
CA GLY A 84 -5.66 -1.23 -2.26
C GLY A 84 -5.12 0.10 -1.70
N ASP A 85 -4.05 0.60 -2.30
CA ASP A 85 -3.31 1.75 -1.81
C ASP A 85 -4.08 3.05 -2.06
N MET A 86 -4.20 3.86 -1.02
CA MET A 86 -4.84 5.16 -1.06
C MET A 86 -3.78 6.23 -0.81
N ILE A 87 -3.36 6.93 -1.88
CA ILE A 87 -2.52 8.13 -1.82
C ILE A 87 -3.39 9.27 -2.29
N PHE A 88 -3.99 9.99 -1.34
CA PHE A 88 -4.96 10.98 -1.71
C PHE A 88 -4.87 12.25 -0.87
N ASN A 89 -4.98 13.41 -1.51
CA ASN A 89 -4.76 14.74 -0.94
C ASN A 89 -5.75 15.82 -1.43
N GLU A 90 -6.62 15.46 -2.36
CA GLU A 90 -7.72 16.30 -2.82
C GLU A 90 -9.05 15.60 -2.57
N GLN A 91 -10.09 16.37 -2.20
CA GLN A 91 -11.41 15.81 -1.91
C GLN A 91 -12.05 15.18 -3.15
N ILE A 92 -12.55 13.96 -2.99
CA ILE A 92 -13.21 13.20 -4.07
C ILE A 92 -14.65 12.80 -3.75
N SER A 93 -15.07 12.83 -2.48
CA SER A 93 -16.40 12.38 -2.05
C SER A 93 -17.56 13.11 -2.73
N ARG A 94 -17.34 14.35 -3.19
CA ARG A 94 -18.34 15.21 -3.80
C ARG A 94 -18.15 15.42 -5.30
N LEU A 95 -17.21 14.70 -5.93
CA LEU A 95 -16.96 14.85 -7.35
C LEU A 95 -18.17 14.37 -8.18
N PRO A 96 -18.46 15.03 -9.32
CA PRO A 96 -19.53 14.63 -10.23
C PRO A 96 -19.12 13.36 -10.99
N GLY A 97 -20.11 12.64 -11.50
CA GLY A 97 -19.92 11.44 -12.31
C GLY A 97 -20.64 10.23 -11.72
N PRO A 98 -21.50 9.55 -12.51
CA PRO A 98 -22.26 8.42 -11.99
C PRO A 98 -21.38 7.22 -11.68
N ASP A 99 -20.35 6.96 -12.48
CA ASP A 99 -19.39 5.87 -12.35
C ASP A 99 -18.53 6.01 -11.09
N HIS A 100 -18.07 7.24 -10.78
CA HIS A 100 -17.36 7.53 -9.54
C HIS A 100 -18.29 7.38 -8.32
N ARG A 101 -19.46 8.05 -8.32
CA ARG A 101 -20.40 7.99 -7.19
C ARG A 101 -20.88 6.57 -6.89
N GLN A 102 -21.15 5.78 -7.92
CA GLN A 102 -21.58 4.39 -7.71
C GLN A 102 -20.47 3.50 -7.19
N LEU A 103 -19.20 3.75 -7.56
CA LEU A 103 -18.07 3.05 -6.97
C LEU A 103 -17.96 3.35 -5.47
N LEU A 104 -18.06 4.63 -5.06
CA LEU A 104 -18.06 5.01 -3.64
C LEU A 104 -19.27 4.44 -2.89
N ARG A 105 -20.45 4.38 -3.51
CA ARG A 105 -21.65 3.80 -2.91
C ARG A 105 -21.46 2.35 -2.47
N ILE A 106 -20.71 1.54 -3.23
CA ILE A 106 -20.42 0.15 -2.86
C ILE A 106 -19.66 0.08 -1.52
N MET A 107 -18.74 1.02 -1.26
CA MET A 107 -18.05 1.11 0.02
C MET A 107 -18.93 1.66 1.13
N GLN A 108 -19.73 2.69 0.83
CA GLN A 108 -20.60 3.35 1.80
C GLN A 108 -21.73 2.44 2.32
N GLU A 109 -22.16 1.46 1.54
CA GLU A 109 -23.20 0.50 1.91
C GLU A 109 -22.63 -0.81 2.51
N ALA A 110 -21.29 -0.95 2.64
CA ALA A 110 -20.67 -2.09 3.30
C ALA A 110 -20.68 -1.93 4.83
N ASP A 111 -20.76 -3.03 5.58
CA ASP A 111 -20.57 -3.03 7.05
C ASP A 111 -19.14 -2.61 7.42
N ILE A 112 -18.16 -3.10 6.66
CA ILE A 112 -16.73 -2.78 6.80
C ILE A 112 -16.19 -2.40 5.43
N ALA A 113 -15.64 -1.18 5.32
CA ALA A 113 -14.91 -0.73 4.16
C ALA A 113 -13.46 -0.41 4.53
N CYS A 114 -12.52 -1.14 3.93
CA CYS A 114 -11.11 -1.16 4.32
C CYS A 114 -10.20 -0.79 3.16
N GLY A 115 -9.08 -0.09 3.45
CA GLY A 115 -8.01 0.20 2.49
C GLY A 115 -6.69 0.51 3.18
N ASN A 116 -5.60 0.53 2.40
CA ASN A 116 -4.29 0.94 2.90
C ASN A 116 -4.16 2.47 2.86
N LEU A 117 -4.05 3.11 4.03
CA LEU A 117 -3.87 4.55 4.17
C LEU A 117 -2.38 4.89 3.96
N GLU A 118 -1.98 5.11 2.70
CA GLU A 118 -0.58 5.29 2.32
C GLU A 118 -0.18 6.76 2.24
N PHE A 119 -0.60 7.53 3.20
CA PHE A 119 -0.25 8.94 3.41
C PHE A 119 -0.50 9.32 4.86
N SER A 120 0.04 10.47 5.29
CA SER A 120 -0.10 10.95 6.64
C SER A 120 -1.15 12.07 6.75
N ILE A 121 -2.06 11.95 7.70
CA ILE A 121 -3.09 12.96 8.00
C ILE A 121 -2.68 13.72 9.25
N ASN A 122 -2.02 14.87 9.08
CA ASN A 122 -1.54 15.65 10.22
C ASN A 122 -1.31 17.12 9.84
N ASP A 123 -1.23 17.98 10.85
CA ASP A 123 -0.87 19.39 10.72
C ASP A 123 0.57 19.66 11.16
N HIS A 124 1.37 18.61 11.39
CA HIS A 124 2.74 18.74 11.89
C HIS A 124 3.66 19.34 10.83
N PRO A 125 4.43 20.40 11.14
CA PRO A 125 5.22 21.13 10.14
C PRO A 125 6.51 20.41 9.74
N GLU A 126 7.04 19.52 10.57
CA GLU A 126 8.37 18.95 10.38
C GLU A 126 8.36 17.72 9.49
N LEU A 127 9.16 17.74 8.44
CA LEU A 127 9.49 16.61 7.60
C LEU A 127 10.59 15.78 8.25
N GLN A 128 10.38 14.48 8.39
CA GLN A 128 11.42 13.56 8.88
C GLN A 128 12.26 12.96 7.76
N ARG A 129 11.84 13.12 6.51
CA ARG A 129 12.51 12.57 5.34
C ARG A 129 12.66 13.60 4.24
N PRO A 130 13.77 13.57 3.50
CA PRO A 130 13.95 14.41 2.31
C PRO A 130 13.17 13.90 1.07
N PHE A 131 12.44 12.76 1.16
CA PHE A 131 11.87 12.05 0.00
C PHE A 131 10.35 11.92 0.13
N TYR A 132 9.66 11.83 -0.99
CA TYR A 132 8.23 11.55 -1.16
C TYR A 132 7.41 11.52 0.14
N ASN A 133 7.01 12.68 0.60
CA ASN A 133 6.20 12.78 1.81
C ASN A 133 4.80 13.17 1.40
N PHE A 134 3.83 12.34 1.78
CA PHE A 134 2.43 12.59 1.51
C PHE A 134 1.73 13.05 2.78
N ARG A 135 1.15 14.23 2.73
CA ARG A 135 0.43 14.81 3.86
C ARG A 135 -0.84 15.53 3.44
N THR A 136 -1.87 15.35 4.25
CA THR A 136 -3.08 16.16 4.24
C THR A 136 -3.34 16.73 5.63
N PRO A 137 -4.07 17.86 5.73
CA PRO A 137 -4.47 18.40 7.03
C PRO A 137 -5.29 17.41 7.87
N ALA A 138 -5.24 17.51 9.18
CA ALA A 138 -5.95 16.63 10.10
C ALA A 138 -7.46 16.53 9.83
N ALA A 139 -8.09 17.60 9.34
CA ALA A 139 -9.50 17.59 8.93
C ALA A 139 -9.82 16.63 7.77
N PHE A 140 -8.81 16.17 7.03
CA PHE A 140 -8.98 15.28 5.87
C PHE A 140 -9.43 13.87 6.27
N ALA A 141 -9.26 13.46 7.53
CA ALA A 141 -9.79 12.20 8.02
C ALA A 141 -11.33 12.07 7.80
N TRP A 142 -12.05 13.19 7.82
CA TRP A 142 -13.49 13.21 7.49
C TRP A 142 -13.78 12.94 6.02
N GLU A 143 -12.85 13.26 5.12
CA GLU A 143 -12.95 12.91 3.70
C GLU A 143 -12.78 11.40 3.49
N VAL A 144 -11.82 10.79 4.22
CA VAL A 144 -11.65 9.33 4.23
C VAL A 144 -12.93 8.63 4.70
N ALA A 145 -13.56 9.13 5.76
CA ALA A 145 -14.86 8.62 6.21
C ALA A 145 -15.97 8.87 5.19
N ALA A 146 -15.99 10.03 4.53
CA ALA A 146 -17.03 10.41 3.57
C ALA A 146 -17.05 9.53 2.31
N ILE A 147 -15.91 9.00 1.88
CA ILE A 147 -15.85 8.01 0.78
C ILE A 147 -16.30 6.61 1.21
N GLY A 148 -16.64 6.40 2.49
CA GLY A 148 -17.15 5.15 3.03
C GLY A 148 -16.14 4.33 3.85
N ILE A 149 -14.86 4.68 3.87
CA ILE A 149 -13.83 3.97 4.63
C ILE A 149 -14.06 4.13 6.13
N ASN A 150 -14.16 3.01 6.84
CA ASN A 150 -14.33 2.95 8.30
C ASN A 150 -13.23 2.12 9.00
N LEU A 151 -12.33 1.50 8.22
CA LEU A 151 -11.19 0.72 8.70
C LEU A 151 -9.98 0.94 7.79
N VAL A 152 -8.78 1.15 8.36
CA VAL A 152 -7.56 1.32 7.56
C VAL A 152 -6.40 0.49 8.08
N SER A 153 -5.60 -0.05 7.15
CA SER A 153 -4.26 -0.51 7.44
C SER A 153 -3.29 0.66 7.37
N MET A 154 -2.36 0.74 8.33
CA MET A 154 -1.42 1.84 8.47
C MET A 154 0.05 1.41 8.54
N ALA A 155 0.34 0.12 8.63
CA ALA A 155 1.70 -0.36 8.55
C ALA A 155 2.18 -0.27 7.09
N ASN A 156 2.70 0.90 6.69
CA ASN A 156 3.24 1.18 5.36
C ASN A 156 4.40 2.18 5.43
N ASN A 157 5.08 2.39 4.31
CA ASN A 157 6.28 3.21 4.22
C ASN A 157 6.04 4.73 4.33
N HIS A 158 4.77 5.19 4.26
CA HIS A 158 4.40 6.61 4.36
C HIS A 158 3.82 7.01 5.72
N ALA A 159 3.50 6.06 6.59
CA ALA A 159 2.90 6.34 7.89
C ALA A 159 3.79 7.22 8.81
N LEU A 160 5.13 7.13 8.68
CA LEU A 160 6.11 7.91 9.45
C LEU A 160 6.79 9.03 8.63
N ASP A 161 6.23 9.47 7.53
CA ASP A 161 6.79 10.57 6.71
C ASP A 161 7.02 11.87 7.50
N PHE A 162 6.21 12.10 8.52
CA PHE A 162 6.27 13.24 9.44
C PHE A 162 6.68 12.82 10.86
N GLY A 163 7.40 11.70 10.98
CA GLY A 163 7.94 11.18 12.23
C GLY A 163 6.91 10.71 13.23
N PRO A 164 7.37 10.38 14.45
CA PRO A 164 6.49 9.88 15.51
C PRO A 164 5.36 10.83 15.90
N GLN A 165 5.62 12.14 15.89
CA GLN A 165 4.60 13.12 16.21
C GLN A 165 3.54 13.23 15.11
N GLY A 166 3.95 13.22 13.83
CA GLY A 166 3.02 13.20 12.69
C GLY A 166 2.16 11.92 12.68
N LEU A 167 2.73 10.77 13.04
CA LEU A 167 1.98 9.54 13.23
C LEU A 167 0.96 9.66 14.35
N ALA A 168 1.36 10.17 15.51
CA ALA A 168 0.44 10.39 16.64
C ALA A 168 -0.71 11.34 16.29
N ASP A 169 -0.44 12.39 15.50
CA ASP A 169 -1.47 13.32 15.03
C ASP A 169 -2.43 12.63 14.04
N CYS A 170 -1.89 11.77 13.16
CA CYS A 170 -2.67 10.98 12.22
C CYS A 170 -3.64 10.03 12.94
N LEU A 171 -3.15 9.26 13.91
CA LEU A 171 -3.98 8.35 14.73
C LEU A 171 -5.11 9.11 15.41
N ARG A 172 -4.81 10.26 16.04
CA ARG A 172 -5.85 11.11 16.67
C ARG A 172 -6.85 11.68 15.66
N ALA A 173 -6.43 11.96 14.42
CA ALA A 173 -7.35 12.44 13.39
C ALA A 173 -8.31 11.33 12.93
N LEU A 174 -7.81 10.11 12.77
CA LEU A 174 -8.63 8.93 12.43
C LEU A 174 -9.62 8.61 13.55
N ASP A 175 -9.19 8.63 14.84
CA ASP A 175 -10.07 8.41 15.99
C ASP A 175 -11.21 9.41 16.02
N ARG A 176 -10.93 10.71 15.79
CA ARG A 176 -11.97 11.77 15.74
C ARG A 176 -12.95 11.55 14.59
N ALA A 177 -12.50 10.99 13.48
CA ALA A 177 -13.36 10.66 12.33
C ALA A 177 -14.03 9.28 12.46
N HIS A 178 -13.85 8.59 13.60
CA HIS A 178 -14.38 7.26 13.87
C HIS A 178 -13.90 6.19 12.89
N ILE A 179 -12.66 6.32 12.40
CA ILE A 179 -12.01 5.35 11.53
C ILE A 179 -11.14 4.45 12.39
N THR A 180 -11.47 3.17 12.41
CA THR A 180 -10.64 2.14 13.07
C THR A 180 -9.34 1.94 12.27
N HIS A 181 -8.22 1.73 12.96
CA HIS A 181 -6.92 1.56 12.33
C HIS A 181 -6.14 0.39 12.94
N ALA A 182 -5.19 -0.16 12.20
CA ALA A 182 -4.28 -1.23 12.64
C ALA A 182 -2.88 -1.06 12.03
N GLY A 183 -1.86 -1.59 12.70
CA GLY A 183 -0.49 -1.64 12.20
C GLY A 183 0.37 -0.42 12.57
N ALA A 184 -0.23 0.56 13.26
CA ALA A 184 0.44 1.72 13.81
C ALA A 184 -0.11 2.03 15.20
N GLY A 185 0.71 2.57 16.10
CA GLY A 185 0.30 2.90 17.46
C GLY A 185 1.22 3.92 18.12
N LEU A 186 0.81 4.47 19.26
CA LEU A 186 1.63 5.36 20.08
C LEU A 186 2.74 4.61 20.82
N THR A 187 2.65 3.28 20.81
CA THR A 187 3.65 2.34 21.32
C THR A 187 3.79 1.17 20.36
N LEU A 188 4.87 0.40 20.48
CA LEU A 188 5.04 -0.83 19.70
C LEU A 188 3.92 -1.85 20.00
N ALA A 189 3.47 -1.94 21.24
CA ALA A 189 2.38 -2.83 21.63
C ALA A 189 1.06 -2.45 20.94
N GLU A 190 0.75 -1.14 20.86
CA GLU A 190 -0.43 -0.67 20.15
C GLU A 190 -0.32 -0.90 18.63
N ALA A 191 0.88 -0.74 18.03
CA ALA A 191 1.10 -1.04 16.62
C ALA A 191 0.81 -2.50 16.27
N HIS A 192 1.09 -3.43 17.17
CA HIS A 192 0.81 -4.86 17.05
C HIS A 192 -0.62 -5.26 17.47
N ALA A 193 -1.36 -4.34 18.11
CA ALA A 193 -2.74 -4.61 18.49
C ALA A 193 -3.69 -4.61 17.28
N PRO A 194 -4.72 -5.46 17.27
CA PRO A 194 -5.71 -5.43 16.19
C PRO A 194 -6.60 -4.19 16.25
N GLY A 195 -6.90 -3.60 15.08
CA GLY A 195 -8.04 -2.71 14.90
C GLY A 195 -9.33 -3.53 14.96
N THR A 196 -10.22 -3.22 15.90
CA THR A 196 -11.39 -4.06 16.18
C THR A 196 -12.69 -3.38 15.83
N MET A 197 -13.59 -4.13 15.18
CA MET A 197 -14.93 -3.68 14.86
C MET A 197 -15.97 -4.69 15.30
N LYS A 198 -17.15 -4.21 15.63
CA LYS A 198 -18.31 -5.06 15.92
C LYS A 198 -19.40 -4.76 14.91
N VAL A 199 -19.72 -5.74 14.09
CA VAL A 199 -20.84 -5.66 13.19
C VAL A 199 -22.11 -5.96 14.00
N GLN A 200 -22.89 -4.90 14.27
CA GLN A 200 -23.98 -4.95 15.24
C GLN A 200 -25.11 -5.89 14.84
N SER A 201 -25.44 -5.98 13.54
CA SER A 201 -26.50 -6.84 13.02
C SER A 201 -26.26 -8.31 13.35
N GLN A 202 -25.00 -8.76 13.41
CA GLN A 202 -24.61 -10.15 13.60
C GLN A 202 -23.93 -10.43 14.94
N LYS A 203 -23.67 -9.40 15.76
CA LYS A 203 -22.83 -9.51 16.96
C LYS A 203 -21.44 -10.07 16.68
N THR A 204 -21.00 -10.03 15.43
CA THR A 204 -19.72 -10.57 14.96
C THR A 204 -18.60 -9.61 15.31
N ARG A 205 -17.54 -10.13 15.90
CA ARG A 205 -16.32 -9.39 16.25
C ARG A 205 -15.31 -9.58 15.14
N PHE A 206 -14.92 -8.50 14.53
CA PHE A 206 -13.95 -8.43 13.46
C PHE A 206 -12.64 -7.82 13.94
N ALA A 207 -11.51 -8.35 13.48
CA ALA A 207 -10.17 -7.82 13.72
C ALA A 207 -9.41 -7.64 12.41
N LEU A 208 -8.74 -6.50 12.28
CA LEU A 208 -7.68 -6.26 11.30
C LEU A 208 -6.34 -6.23 12.05
N LEU A 209 -5.37 -7.02 11.59
CA LEU A 209 -3.96 -6.85 11.91
C LEU A 209 -3.25 -6.32 10.66
N SER A 210 -2.31 -5.41 10.81
CA SER A 210 -1.59 -4.84 9.67
C SER A 210 -0.10 -4.84 9.93
N PHE A 211 0.67 -5.29 8.93
CA PHE A 211 2.13 -5.41 9.00
C PHE A 211 2.77 -4.83 7.75
N MET A 212 3.97 -4.29 7.89
CA MET A 212 4.77 -3.82 6.79
C MET A 212 6.03 -4.68 6.63
N ARG A 213 6.18 -5.31 5.47
CA ARG A 213 7.43 -5.92 5.04
C ARG A 213 8.34 -4.81 4.53
N TYR A 214 9.41 -4.51 5.24
CA TYR A 214 10.22 -3.35 4.94
C TYR A 214 11.72 -3.67 4.82
N TRP A 215 12.42 -2.85 4.05
CA TRP A 215 13.80 -3.04 3.63
C TRP A 215 14.85 -2.16 4.34
N THR A 216 14.43 -1.22 5.21
CA THR A 216 15.37 -0.43 5.99
C THR A 216 14.92 -0.29 7.44
N MET A 217 15.83 -0.55 8.37
CA MET A 217 15.62 -0.44 9.83
C MET A 217 15.24 0.96 10.35
N LYS A 218 14.96 1.93 9.48
CA LYS A 218 14.70 3.34 9.83
C LYS A 218 13.35 3.60 10.49
N TYR A 219 12.44 2.63 10.50
CA TYR A 219 11.07 2.79 11.00
C TYR A 219 10.77 2.08 12.31
N ARG A 220 11.73 1.32 12.80
CA ARG A 220 11.61 0.66 14.08
C ARG A 220 12.20 1.59 15.14
N SER A 221 11.38 2.12 16.03
CA SER A 221 11.89 2.79 17.22
C SER A 221 12.60 1.76 18.10
N SER A 222 13.79 2.11 18.60
CA SER A 222 14.45 1.33 19.65
C SER A 222 13.76 1.47 21.01
N ASP A 223 12.90 2.48 21.15
CA ASP A 223 12.07 2.72 22.31
C ASP A 223 10.67 2.13 22.09
N PRO A 224 10.28 1.04 22.79
CA PRO A 224 8.96 0.44 22.64
C PRO A 224 7.82 1.34 23.13
N ALA A 225 8.11 2.41 23.85
CA ALA A 225 7.15 3.40 24.30
C ALA A 225 6.95 4.55 23.30
N ALA A 226 7.70 4.57 22.18
CA ALA A 226 7.53 5.57 21.14
C ALA A 226 6.52 5.12 20.08
N PRO A 227 5.87 6.09 19.35
CA PRO A 227 5.04 5.79 18.21
C PRO A 227 5.75 4.93 17.18
N SER A 228 5.10 3.84 16.77
CA SER A 228 5.73 2.75 16.02
C SER A 228 4.77 2.14 15.00
N LEU A 229 5.35 1.35 14.09
CA LEU A 229 4.64 0.49 13.14
C LEU A 229 4.91 -0.99 13.46
N ALA A 230 3.98 -1.86 13.10
CA ALA A 230 4.21 -3.30 13.10
C ALA A 230 4.98 -3.70 11.84
N THR A 231 6.27 -4.01 11.98
CA THR A 231 7.17 -4.31 10.86
C THR A 231 7.62 -5.76 10.85
N ILE A 232 7.87 -6.27 9.65
CA ILE A 232 8.55 -7.54 9.38
C ILE A 232 9.84 -7.17 8.64
N ASP A 233 10.95 -7.14 9.36
CA ASP A 233 12.22 -6.66 8.82
C ASP A 233 12.79 -7.64 7.78
N PRO A 234 13.62 -7.18 6.84
CA PRO A 234 14.33 -8.04 5.92
C PRO A 234 15.45 -8.81 6.63
N ALA A 235 15.70 -10.02 6.16
CA ALA A 235 16.83 -10.84 6.57
C ALA A 235 17.43 -11.56 5.37
N GLU A 236 18.71 -11.84 5.42
CA GLU A 236 19.32 -12.80 4.51
C GLU A 236 18.98 -14.21 4.96
N ILE A 237 18.35 -14.97 4.06
CA ILE A 237 18.01 -16.36 4.28
C ILE A 237 18.75 -17.25 3.30
N LEU A 238 19.16 -18.44 3.73
CA LEU A 238 19.83 -19.41 2.88
C LEU A 238 18.80 -20.37 2.30
N VAL A 239 18.70 -20.41 0.97
CA VAL A 239 17.79 -21.28 0.23
C VAL A 239 18.58 -22.30 -0.56
N ALA A 240 18.25 -23.58 -0.41
CA ALA A 240 18.82 -24.64 -1.24
C ALA A 240 18.08 -24.70 -2.57
N GLY A 241 18.80 -24.48 -3.66
CA GLY A 241 18.30 -24.68 -5.02
C GLY A 241 18.10 -26.15 -5.36
N ALA A 242 17.33 -26.43 -6.40
CA ALA A 242 17.10 -27.80 -6.91
C ALA A 242 18.39 -28.50 -7.36
N ASP A 243 19.45 -27.74 -7.67
CA ASP A 243 20.80 -28.24 -8.02
C ASP A 243 21.70 -28.52 -6.80
N GLY A 244 21.14 -28.36 -5.58
CA GLY A 244 21.87 -28.56 -4.31
C GLY A 244 22.78 -27.42 -3.90
N LYS A 245 22.83 -26.32 -4.66
CA LYS A 245 23.53 -25.11 -4.25
C LYS A 245 22.72 -24.32 -3.25
N VAL A 246 23.40 -23.71 -2.30
CA VAL A 246 22.79 -22.83 -1.33
C VAL A 246 23.06 -21.39 -1.74
N GLU A 247 22.01 -20.63 -1.93
CA GLU A 247 22.07 -19.21 -2.27
C GLU A 247 21.54 -18.37 -1.14
N ALA A 248 22.19 -17.26 -0.87
CA ALA A 248 21.68 -16.25 0.04
C ALA A 248 20.66 -15.38 -0.70
N VAL A 249 19.45 -15.33 -0.19
CA VAL A 249 18.35 -14.53 -0.75
C VAL A 249 17.73 -13.67 0.34
N GLU A 250 17.17 -12.54 -0.04
CA GLU A 250 16.41 -11.72 0.89
C GLU A 250 15.04 -12.37 1.17
N GLY A 251 14.67 -12.39 2.44
CA GLY A 251 13.38 -12.84 2.91
C GLY A 251 12.97 -12.12 4.20
N PRO A 252 11.81 -12.46 4.77
CA PRO A 252 11.37 -11.86 6.02
C PRO A 252 12.14 -12.42 7.23
N LEU A 253 12.42 -11.56 8.22
CA LEU A 253 13.05 -11.97 9.48
C LEU A 253 12.15 -12.94 10.24
N ALA A 254 12.64 -14.15 10.50
CA ALA A 254 11.84 -15.23 11.09
C ALA A 254 11.24 -14.85 12.46
N GLY A 255 11.95 -14.09 13.28
CA GLY A 255 11.46 -13.63 14.58
C GLY A 255 10.26 -12.70 14.49
N ASP A 256 10.25 -11.81 13.47
CA ASP A 256 9.12 -10.90 13.24
C ASP A 256 7.92 -11.64 12.64
N VAL A 257 8.16 -12.62 11.76
CA VAL A 257 7.10 -13.51 11.27
C VAL A 257 6.46 -14.27 12.43
N SER A 258 7.27 -14.81 13.36
CA SER A 258 6.74 -15.51 14.55
C SER A 258 5.92 -14.57 15.44
N ARG A 259 6.32 -13.31 15.60
CA ARG A 259 5.53 -12.32 16.33
C ARG A 259 4.20 -12.05 15.64
N MET A 260 4.20 -11.87 14.31
CA MET A 260 2.97 -11.74 13.52
C MET A 260 2.03 -12.93 13.76
N GLU A 261 2.56 -14.17 13.80
CA GLU A 261 1.77 -15.38 14.10
C GLU A 261 1.17 -15.34 15.49
N ASP A 262 1.95 -14.96 16.50
CA ASP A 262 1.47 -14.82 17.88
C ASP A 262 0.33 -13.81 18.00
N ASP A 263 0.48 -12.64 17.33
CA ASP A 263 -0.56 -11.59 17.29
C ASP A 263 -1.84 -12.12 16.65
N ILE A 264 -1.73 -12.87 15.53
CA ILE A 264 -2.88 -13.48 14.84
C ILE A 264 -3.56 -14.52 15.73
N VAL A 265 -2.80 -15.42 16.38
CA VAL A 265 -3.31 -16.42 17.31
C VAL A 265 -4.07 -15.75 18.46
N MET A 266 -3.52 -14.66 19.02
CA MET A 266 -4.18 -13.89 20.07
C MET A 266 -5.44 -13.21 19.59
N ALA A 267 -5.42 -12.57 18.41
CA ALA A 267 -6.60 -11.96 17.80
C ALA A 267 -7.72 -13.00 17.57
N LYS A 268 -7.36 -14.19 17.06
CA LYS A 268 -8.32 -15.27 16.76
C LYS A 268 -9.02 -15.83 18.00
N ARG A 269 -8.40 -15.76 19.18
CA ARG A 269 -9.06 -16.16 20.46
C ARG A 269 -10.22 -15.23 20.84
N HIS A 270 -10.20 -13.99 20.38
CA HIS A 270 -11.12 -12.94 20.82
C HIS A 270 -12.06 -12.43 19.73
N HIS A 271 -11.81 -12.80 18.46
CA HIS A 271 -12.57 -12.33 17.29
C HIS A 271 -13.07 -13.49 16.44
N ASP A 272 -14.20 -13.28 15.83
CA ASP A 272 -14.86 -14.29 14.99
C ASP A 272 -14.23 -14.35 13.60
N ILE A 273 -13.84 -13.16 13.09
CA ILE A 273 -13.17 -12.97 11.78
C ILE A 273 -11.88 -12.19 12.00
N VAL A 274 -10.78 -12.70 11.49
CA VAL A 274 -9.46 -12.06 11.53
C VAL A 274 -8.95 -11.87 10.13
N MET A 275 -8.76 -10.63 9.73
CA MET A 275 -8.13 -10.21 8.48
C MET A 275 -6.70 -9.71 8.76
N VAL A 276 -5.77 -10.03 7.89
CA VAL A 276 -4.39 -9.55 7.96
C VAL A 276 -4.10 -8.72 6.71
N ALA A 277 -3.59 -7.51 6.89
CA ALA A 277 -3.07 -6.68 5.83
C ALA A 277 -1.53 -6.71 5.84
N ILE A 278 -0.89 -6.89 4.69
CA ILE A 278 0.56 -6.88 4.55
C ILE A 278 0.95 -5.91 3.45
N HIS A 279 1.56 -4.79 3.84
CA HIS A 279 2.17 -3.85 2.91
C HIS A 279 3.57 -4.34 2.53
N ASN A 280 3.76 -4.68 1.25
CA ASN A 280 4.99 -5.30 0.78
C ASN A 280 5.54 -4.62 -0.48
N HIS A 281 6.53 -3.74 -0.28
CA HIS A 281 7.39 -3.22 -1.32
C HIS A 281 8.56 -4.17 -1.53
N ASP A 282 8.49 -5.00 -2.56
CA ASP A 282 9.66 -5.76 -2.99
C ASP A 282 10.57 -4.87 -3.86
N LEU A 283 11.71 -4.50 -3.30
CA LEU A 283 12.71 -3.69 -4.02
C LEU A 283 13.72 -4.52 -4.80
N SER A 284 13.75 -5.83 -4.62
CA SER A 284 14.69 -6.70 -5.35
C SER A 284 14.49 -6.60 -6.88
N HIS A 285 13.29 -6.23 -7.31
CA HIS A 285 12.90 -6.05 -8.71
C HIS A 285 12.91 -4.59 -9.19
N HIS A 286 13.18 -3.59 -8.31
CA HIS A 286 13.34 -2.18 -8.72
C HIS A 286 14.53 -1.95 -9.67
N ARG A 287 15.43 -2.92 -9.79
CA ARG A 287 16.60 -2.80 -10.67
C ARG A 287 16.29 -2.85 -12.17
N ALA A 288 15.08 -3.23 -12.54
CA ALA A 288 14.70 -3.26 -13.95
C ALA A 288 13.26 -2.74 -14.04
N TYR A 289 12.98 -1.53 -14.36
CA TYR A 289 11.67 -0.93 -14.74
C TYR A 289 10.53 -1.93 -15.09
N GLY A 290 10.47 -3.05 -14.38
CA GLY A 290 9.50 -4.11 -14.55
C GLY A 290 8.30 -3.87 -13.64
N ILE A 291 7.12 -4.19 -14.15
CA ILE A 291 5.89 -4.24 -13.38
C ILE A 291 6.07 -5.32 -12.31
N GLN A 292 5.91 -4.96 -11.02
CA GLN A 292 6.01 -5.90 -9.89
C GLN A 292 4.71 -6.71 -9.72
N ASP A 293 4.28 -7.38 -10.76
CA ASP A 293 3.02 -8.14 -10.77
C ASP A 293 3.12 -9.53 -10.10
N HIS A 294 4.28 -9.86 -9.54
CA HIS A 294 4.52 -11.10 -8.81
C HIS A 294 4.99 -10.83 -7.39
N THR A 295 4.49 -11.62 -6.43
CA THR A 295 5.06 -11.64 -5.08
C THR A 295 6.21 -12.63 -5.06
N PRO A 296 7.42 -12.24 -4.61
CA PRO A 296 8.54 -13.14 -4.48
C PRO A 296 8.20 -14.38 -3.67
N PRO A 297 8.67 -15.58 -4.05
CA PRO A 297 8.37 -16.81 -3.33
C PRO A 297 8.71 -16.74 -1.84
N ASN A 298 9.80 -16.07 -1.48
CA ASN A 298 10.21 -15.90 -0.10
C ASN A 298 9.25 -15.02 0.71
N ASP A 299 8.65 -14.02 0.07
CA ASP A 299 7.66 -13.16 0.70
C ASP A 299 6.28 -13.81 0.76
N GLN A 300 5.92 -14.70 -0.19
CA GLN A 300 4.67 -15.47 -0.13
C GLN A 300 4.55 -16.29 1.17
N ILE A 301 5.67 -16.65 1.77
CA ILE A 301 5.73 -17.39 3.02
C ILE A 301 4.98 -16.63 4.14
N MET A 302 5.16 -15.32 4.26
CA MET A 302 4.48 -14.51 5.29
C MET A 302 2.96 -14.60 5.19
N TYR A 303 2.43 -14.48 3.97
CA TYR A 303 0.99 -14.53 3.71
C TYR A 303 0.40 -15.88 4.07
N ARG A 304 1.09 -16.98 3.70
CA ARG A 304 0.65 -18.35 4.04
C ARG A 304 0.76 -18.63 5.53
N ARG A 305 1.82 -18.16 6.18
CA ARG A 305 1.99 -18.30 7.64
C ARG A 305 0.94 -17.51 8.43
N ALA A 306 0.48 -16.36 7.92
CA ALA A 306 -0.66 -15.65 8.50
C ALA A 306 -1.93 -16.52 8.51
N ILE A 307 -2.20 -17.23 7.40
CA ILE A 307 -3.31 -18.19 7.34
C ILE A 307 -3.08 -19.36 8.31
N ASP A 308 -1.87 -19.90 8.37
CA ASP A 308 -1.52 -21.01 9.29
C ASP A 308 -1.70 -20.62 10.75
N ALA A 309 -1.46 -19.37 11.11
CA ALA A 309 -1.70 -18.83 12.45
C ALA A 309 -3.19 -18.59 12.76
N GLY A 310 -4.08 -18.68 11.78
CA GLY A 310 -5.53 -18.59 11.98
C GLY A 310 -6.22 -17.39 11.36
N ALA A 311 -5.55 -16.60 10.52
CA ALA A 311 -6.22 -15.58 9.73
C ALA A 311 -7.27 -16.19 8.79
N ASP A 312 -8.39 -15.49 8.63
CA ASP A 312 -9.47 -15.92 7.73
C ASP A 312 -9.24 -15.44 6.30
N MET A 313 -8.46 -14.37 6.13
CA MET A 313 -8.03 -13.83 4.84
C MET A 313 -6.80 -12.93 5.00
N VAL A 314 -6.05 -12.77 3.90
CA VAL A 314 -4.89 -11.85 3.86
C VAL A 314 -5.00 -10.94 2.65
N ILE A 315 -4.73 -9.65 2.84
CA ILE A 315 -4.76 -8.63 1.78
C ILE A 315 -3.40 -7.95 1.72
N GLY A 316 -2.77 -8.00 0.55
CA GLY A 316 -1.51 -7.33 0.26
C GLY A 316 -1.71 -5.95 -0.36
N SER A 317 -0.73 -5.07 -0.16
CA SER A 317 -0.60 -3.74 -0.74
C SER A 317 0.86 -3.37 -0.97
N GLY A 318 1.14 -2.21 -1.58
CA GLY A 318 2.48 -1.67 -1.77
C GLY A 318 3.07 -1.73 -3.19
N PRO A 319 2.84 -2.75 -4.03
CA PRO A 319 3.44 -2.78 -5.37
C PRO A 319 2.73 -1.85 -6.37
N HIS A 320 1.63 -1.23 -5.98
CA HIS A 320 0.80 -0.32 -6.80
C HIS A 320 0.24 -0.96 -8.09
N VAL A 321 0.25 -2.27 -8.20
CA VAL A 321 -0.28 -3.05 -9.33
C VAL A 321 -1.00 -4.29 -8.81
N LEU A 322 -1.87 -4.86 -9.64
CA LEU A 322 -2.55 -6.12 -9.32
C LEU A 322 -1.54 -7.27 -9.21
N ARG A 323 -1.76 -8.12 -8.21
CA ARG A 323 -1.08 -9.40 -8.06
C ARG A 323 -2.10 -10.54 -7.96
N ALA A 324 -1.62 -11.79 -7.95
CA ALA A 324 -2.44 -13.00 -7.89
C ALA A 324 -3.40 -13.03 -6.69
N ILE A 325 -4.45 -13.82 -6.84
CA ILE A 325 -5.30 -14.30 -5.76
C ILE A 325 -5.02 -15.79 -5.57
N GLU A 326 -4.68 -16.21 -4.35
CA GLU A 326 -4.43 -17.61 -3.99
C GLU A 326 -5.47 -18.08 -2.97
N PHE A 327 -5.89 -19.34 -3.08
CA PHE A 327 -6.58 -20.04 -1.99
C PHE A 327 -5.61 -21.00 -1.33
N TYR A 328 -5.16 -20.64 -0.14
CA TYR A 328 -4.30 -21.48 0.67
C TYR A 328 -5.08 -22.08 1.84
N LYS A 329 -5.15 -23.40 1.90
CA LYS A 329 -5.95 -24.14 2.92
C LYS A 329 -7.41 -23.66 2.98
N GLY A 330 -8.01 -23.33 1.84
CA GLY A 330 -9.39 -22.85 1.73
C GLY A 330 -9.62 -21.41 2.19
N LYS A 331 -8.56 -20.63 2.41
CA LYS A 331 -8.62 -19.22 2.80
C LYS A 331 -8.01 -18.34 1.71
N PRO A 332 -8.61 -17.18 1.38
CA PRO A 332 -8.12 -16.32 0.32
C PRO A 332 -6.93 -15.47 0.76
N ILE A 333 -5.96 -15.37 -0.14
CA ILE A 333 -4.83 -14.45 -0.09
C ILE A 333 -4.89 -13.58 -1.35
N PHE A 334 -5.05 -12.28 -1.18
CA PHE A 334 -4.99 -11.29 -2.25
C PHE A 334 -3.62 -10.61 -2.15
N PHE A 335 -2.69 -10.93 -3.04
CA PHE A 335 -1.33 -10.43 -2.91
C PHE A 335 -1.18 -8.93 -3.20
N SER A 336 -2.10 -8.34 -3.99
CA SER A 336 -2.27 -6.89 -4.14
C SER A 336 -3.53 -6.55 -4.92
N LEU A 337 -4.22 -5.50 -4.49
CA LEU A 337 -5.39 -4.92 -5.15
C LEU A 337 -5.06 -3.72 -6.04
N SER A 338 -3.78 -3.36 -6.17
CA SER A 338 -3.29 -2.14 -6.83
C SER A 338 -3.59 -0.86 -6.03
N ASN A 339 -3.50 0.30 -6.67
CA ASN A 339 -3.98 1.55 -6.10
C ASN A 339 -5.50 1.62 -6.16
N PHE A 340 -6.10 2.35 -5.23
CA PHE A 340 -7.50 2.77 -5.30
C PHE A 340 -7.60 4.28 -5.58
N ILE A 341 -6.78 5.09 -4.92
CA ILE A 341 -6.65 6.52 -5.16
C ILE A 341 -5.17 6.81 -5.32
N TYR A 342 -4.81 7.55 -6.38
CA TYR A 342 -3.41 7.78 -6.69
C TYR A 342 -3.15 9.23 -7.09
N GLN A 343 -3.30 10.17 -6.14
CA GLN A 343 -3.08 11.60 -6.33
C GLN A 343 -1.61 11.99 -6.07
N TYR A 344 -0.71 11.23 -6.64
CA TYR A 344 0.72 11.27 -6.42
C TYR A 344 1.42 12.51 -7.02
N ARG A 345 0.86 13.11 -8.10
CA ARG A 345 1.47 14.24 -8.81
C ARG A 345 1.16 15.62 -8.22
N THR A 346 0.49 15.68 -7.09
CA THR A 346 0.17 16.95 -6.44
C THR A 346 1.34 17.62 -5.71
N PRO A 347 2.44 16.95 -5.28
CA PRO A 347 3.65 17.65 -4.89
C PRO A 347 4.34 18.26 -6.12
N ASP A 348 4.57 19.57 -6.12
CA ASP A 348 5.22 20.32 -7.22
C ASP A 348 6.65 19.85 -7.56
N LYS A 349 7.31 19.11 -6.68
CA LYS A 349 8.70 18.64 -6.85
C LYS A 349 8.94 17.29 -6.17
N ILE A 350 9.52 16.37 -6.91
CA ILE A 350 10.12 15.15 -6.36
C ILE A 350 11.60 15.42 -6.07
N PRO A 351 12.12 15.08 -4.88
CA PRO A 351 13.55 15.13 -4.62
C PRO A 351 14.32 14.20 -5.59
N ILE A 352 15.36 14.74 -6.18
CA ILE A 352 16.11 14.16 -7.29
C ILE A 352 16.86 12.87 -6.91
N ASP A 353 17.25 12.75 -5.67
CA ASP A 353 17.96 11.63 -5.10
C ASP A 353 17.20 10.29 -5.15
N LEU A 354 15.89 10.32 -5.27
CA LEU A 354 15.08 9.11 -5.50
C LEU A 354 15.19 8.56 -6.92
N ILE A 355 15.47 9.43 -7.88
CA ILE A 355 15.62 9.06 -9.30
C ILE A 355 16.97 8.38 -9.55
N HIS A 356 17.97 8.60 -8.68
CA HIS A 356 19.36 8.25 -8.92
C HIS A 356 19.97 7.22 -7.96
N GLN A 357 19.21 6.58 -7.07
CA GLN A 357 19.71 5.41 -6.30
C GLN A 357 19.87 4.14 -7.17
N ARG A 358 19.89 4.30 -8.49
CA ARG A 358 20.18 3.24 -9.44
C ARG A 358 21.69 3.12 -9.62
N ASP A 359 22.19 1.91 -9.46
CA ASP A 359 23.48 1.44 -9.96
C ASP A 359 24.77 2.00 -9.29
N GLY A 360 24.69 2.58 -8.08
CA GLY A 360 25.91 3.01 -7.37
C GLY A 360 26.63 4.21 -7.99
N GLU A 361 26.11 4.79 -9.07
CA GLU A 361 26.63 6.02 -9.65
C GLU A 361 25.87 7.24 -9.11
N ILE A 362 26.61 8.18 -8.53
CA ILE A 362 26.10 9.50 -8.15
C ILE A 362 25.86 10.27 -9.44
N ALA A 363 24.68 10.14 -10.02
CA ALA A 363 24.32 10.93 -11.18
C ALA A 363 24.09 12.39 -10.76
N ARG A 364 24.53 13.32 -11.62
CA ARG A 364 24.42 14.77 -11.39
C ARG A 364 22.95 15.20 -11.31
N PRO A 365 22.60 16.17 -10.44
CA PRO A 365 21.23 16.66 -10.32
C PRO A 365 20.74 17.26 -11.64
N THR A 366 19.80 16.60 -12.25
CA THR A 366 19.01 17.16 -13.35
C THR A 366 17.63 17.50 -12.79
N ASN A 367 17.13 18.71 -13.04
CA ASN A 367 15.78 19.11 -12.67
C ASN A 367 14.76 18.34 -13.53
N VAL A 368 14.50 17.10 -13.17
CA VAL A 368 13.46 16.31 -13.82
C VAL A 368 12.14 16.67 -13.17
N SER A 369 11.24 17.20 -13.98
CA SER A 369 9.87 17.46 -13.55
C SER A 369 9.18 16.15 -13.20
N VAL A 370 8.38 16.13 -12.12
CA VAL A 370 7.48 15.02 -11.79
C VAL A 370 6.61 14.65 -12.99
N TRP A 371 6.26 15.63 -13.81
CA TRP A 371 5.43 15.52 -15.01
C TRP A 371 6.09 14.77 -16.18
N ASP A 372 7.42 14.59 -16.16
CA ASP A 372 8.14 13.85 -17.19
C ASP A 372 8.19 12.34 -16.91
N ARG A 373 7.77 11.89 -15.72
CA ARG A 373 7.67 10.47 -15.38
C ARG A 373 6.36 9.92 -15.91
N ARG A 374 6.45 9.02 -16.86
CA ARG A 374 5.30 8.21 -17.30
C ARG A 374 5.21 6.98 -16.40
N ASP A 375 4.27 7.02 -15.49
CA ASP A 375 3.93 5.85 -14.71
C ASP A 375 3.30 4.78 -15.63
N PRO A 376 3.57 3.48 -15.40
CA PRO A 376 3.01 2.43 -16.24
C PRO A 376 1.47 2.39 -16.07
N PRO A 377 0.71 2.16 -17.17
CA PRO A 377 -0.76 2.21 -17.13
C PRO A 377 -1.41 1.31 -16.07
N GLN A 378 -0.72 0.26 -15.66
CA GLN A 378 -1.20 -0.72 -14.70
C GLN A 378 -1.39 -0.19 -13.28
N ILE A 379 -0.76 0.94 -12.93
CA ILE A 379 -0.96 1.57 -11.62
C ILE A 379 -2.25 2.38 -11.55
N PHE A 380 -2.90 2.67 -12.70
CA PHE A 380 -4.15 3.40 -12.82
C PHE A 380 -5.35 2.47 -12.98
N GLU A 381 -5.24 1.24 -12.52
CA GLU A 381 -6.31 0.26 -12.51
C GLU A 381 -6.24 -0.66 -11.31
N GLY A 382 -7.36 -1.19 -10.88
CA GLY A 382 -7.43 -2.09 -9.75
C GLY A 382 -8.74 -2.84 -9.67
N VAL A 383 -8.89 -3.60 -8.61
CA VAL A 383 -10.15 -4.24 -8.24
C VAL A 383 -10.51 -3.89 -6.80
N MET A 384 -11.77 -3.54 -6.59
CA MET A 384 -12.37 -3.49 -5.27
C MET A 384 -12.90 -4.90 -4.97
N LEU A 385 -12.52 -5.45 -3.82
CA LEU A 385 -13.11 -6.67 -3.31
C LEU A 385 -14.43 -6.36 -2.62
N ARG A 386 -15.42 -7.21 -2.85
CA ARG A 386 -16.61 -7.26 -2.02
C ARG A 386 -16.80 -8.70 -1.55
N LEU A 387 -16.72 -8.90 -0.24
CA LEU A 387 -16.75 -10.18 0.44
C LEU A 387 -18.08 -10.28 1.19
N THR A 388 -18.84 -11.34 0.94
CA THR A 388 -20.06 -11.63 1.70
C THR A 388 -19.78 -12.78 2.66
N ILE A 389 -20.03 -12.54 3.94
CA ILE A 389 -19.85 -13.51 5.02
C ILE A 389 -21.18 -13.73 5.70
N ASN A 390 -21.57 -14.99 5.86
CA ASN A 390 -22.78 -15.37 6.59
C ASN A 390 -22.42 -16.49 7.57
N GLU A 391 -22.93 -16.40 8.81
CA GLU A 391 -22.61 -17.36 9.85
C GLU A 391 -21.09 -17.58 10.02
N LYS A 392 -20.29 -16.49 9.97
CA LYS A 392 -18.82 -16.48 10.07
C LYS A 392 -18.10 -17.25 8.94
N THR A 393 -18.80 -17.59 7.88
CA THR A 393 -18.27 -18.31 6.72
C THR A 393 -18.30 -17.41 5.50
N LEU A 394 -17.19 -17.34 4.79
CA LEU A 394 -17.11 -16.65 3.50
C LEU A 394 -18.01 -17.36 2.50
N LYS A 395 -18.93 -16.61 1.87
CA LYS A 395 -19.93 -17.14 0.92
C LYS A 395 -19.65 -16.69 -0.50
N ARG A 396 -19.15 -15.46 -0.69
CA ARG A 396 -18.96 -14.86 -2.01
C ARG A 396 -17.76 -13.92 -2.00
N ILE A 397 -17.04 -13.90 -3.11
CA ILE A 397 -15.98 -12.95 -3.40
C ILE A 397 -16.28 -12.34 -4.76
N GLU A 398 -16.54 -11.05 -4.78
CA GLU A 398 -16.80 -10.27 -5.98
C GLU A 398 -15.61 -9.33 -6.24
N LEU A 399 -15.17 -9.28 -7.49
CA LEU A 399 -14.06 -8.48 -7.98
C LEU A 399 -14.63 -7.38 -8.87
N ILE A 400 -14.65 -6.17 -8.39
CA ILE A 400 -15.24 -5.01 -9.06
C ILE A 400 -14.11 -4.22 -9.72
N PRO A 401 -13.93 -4.29 -11.05
CA PRO A 401 -12.87 -3.59 -11.73
C PRO A 401 -13.15 -2.09 -11.80
N PHE A 402 -12.12 -1.30 -11.56
CA PHE A 402 -12.15 0.14 -11.67
C PHE A 402 -10.89 0.67 -12.36
N THR A 403 -10.97 1.89 -12.86
CA THR A 403 -9.84 2.65 -13.38
C THR A 403 -9.64 3.92 -12.55
N ILE A 404 -8.43 4.43 -12.58
CA ILE A 404 -8.06 5.70 -11.97
C ILE A 404 -7.73 6.66 -13.11
N ASP A 405 -8.20 7.90 -13.03
CA ASP A 405 -7.86 8.92 -14.05
C ASP A 405 -6.37 9.24 -14.01
N ASP A 406 -5.70 9.07 -15.12
CA ASP A 406 -4.25 9.27 -15.27
C ASP A 406 -3.87 10.64 -15.79
N GLU A 407 -4.85 11.48 -16.15
CA GLU A 407 -4.66 12.85 -16.68
C GLU A 407 -5.78 13.81 -16.23
N GLY A 408 -5.49 15.10 -16.35
CA GLY A 408 -6.46 16.18 -16.19
C GLY A 408 -6.86 16.46 -14.73
N PRO A 409 -7.97 17.21 -14.53
CA PRO A 409 -8.35 17.69 -13.19
C PRO A 409 -8.89 16.61 -12.25
N LEU A 410 -9.12 15.41 -12.74
CA LEU A 410 -9.53 14.25 -11.94
C LEU A 410 -8.40 13.22 -11.77
N TYR A 411 -7.14 13.64 -12.00
CA TYR A 411 -5.99 12.76 -11.82
C TYR A 411 -6.01 12.07 -10.46
N GLY A 412 -5.83 10.76 -10.47
CA GLY A 412 -5.80 9.94 -9.26
C GLY A 412 -7.16 9.54 -8.70
N VAL A 413 -8.27 9.90 -9.36
CA VAL A 413 -9.65 9.62 -8.93
C VAL A 413 -10.16 8.30 -9.50
N PRO A 414 -10.65 7.36 -8.66
CA PRO A 414 -11.18 6.08 -9.13
C PRO A 414 -12.60 6.21 -9.70
N ARG A 415 -12.91 5.37 -10.69
CA ARG A 415 -14.24 5.21 -11.27
C ARG A 415 -14.49 3.78 -11.72
N LEU A 416 -15.74 3.33 -11.78
CA LEU A 416 -16.08 2.04 -12.35
C LEU A 416 -15.53 1.92 -13.78
N ALA A 417 -14.87 0.80 -14.07
CA ALA A 417 -14.28 0.57 -15.37
C ALA A 417 -15.33 0.41 -16.45
N SER A 418 -15.06 0.91 -17.67
CA SER A 418 -15.89 0.57 -18.83
C SER A 418 -15.94 -0.94 -19.05
N ALA A 419 -16.97 -1.45 -19.71
CA ALA A 419 -17.11 -2.91 -19.96
C ALA A 419 -15.87 -3.52 -20.62
N LYS A 420 -15.25 -2.80 -21.59
CA LYS A 420 -14.01 -3.25 -22.24
C LYS A 420 -12.85 -3.28 -21.25
N ARG A 421 -12.63 -2.16 -20.53
CA ARG A 421 -11.47 -2.05 -19.62
C ARG A 421 -11.65 -2.97 -18.41
N GLY A 422 -12.86 -3.09 -17.88
CA GLY A 422 -13.15 -4.04 -16.79
C GLY A 422 -12.83 -5.48 -17.17
N LYS A 423 -13.19 -5.89 -18.40
CA LYS A 423 -12.80 -7.21 -18.91
C LYS A 423 -11.28 -7.38 -18.98
N GLU A 424 -10.55 -6.39 -19.47
CA GLU A 424 -9.07 -6.44 -19.57
C GLU A 424 -8.42 -6.56 -18.18
N ILE A 425 -8.91 -5.81 -17.17
CA ILE A 425 -8.46 -5.87 -15.77
C ILE A 425 -8.70 -7.28 -15.20
N ILE A 426 -9.89 -7.83 -15.38
CA ILE A 426 -10.22 -9.18 -14.89
C ILE A 426 -9.42 -10.25 -15.61
N ASP A 427 -9.19 -10.12 -16.91
CA ASP A 427 -8.34 -11.06 -17.67
C ASP A 427 -6.87 -11.01 -17.19
N THR A 428 -6.36 -9.83 -16.83
CA THR A 428 -5.03 -9.67 -16.20
C THR A 428 -4.99 -10.41 -14.87
N LEU A 429 -5.96 -10.19 -13.98
CA LEU A 429 -5.99 -10.84 -12.68
C LEU A 429 -6.14 -12.37 -12.79
N ARG A 430 -6.94 -12.83 -13.77
CA ARG A 430 -7.07 -14.26 -14.10
C ARG A 430 -5.72 -14.85 -14.51
N ARG A 431 -5.00 -14.18 -15.41
CA ARG A 431 -3.66 -14.61 -15.88
C ARG A 431 -2.67 -14.67 -14.72
N LEU A 432 -2.63 -13.68 -13.84
CA LEU A 432 -1.77 -13.63 -12.66
C LEU A 432 -2.07 -14.77 -11.67
N SER A 433 -3.33 -15.19 -11.57
CA SER A 433 -3.80 -16.21 -10.63
C SER A 433 -3.73 -17.65 -11.19
N LEU A 434 -3.40 -17.84 -12.48
CA LEU A 434 -3.24 -19.17 -13.07
C LEU A 434 -2.22 -20.06 -12.36
N PRO A 435 -1.02 -19.56 -11.95
CA PRO A 435 -0.02 -20.39 -11.28
C PRO A 435 -0.48 -20.96 -9.94
N VAL A 436 -1.46 -20.33 -9.29
CA VAL A 436 -2.03 -20.75 -8.01
C VAL A 436 -3.43 -21.37 -8.17
N ALA A 437 -3.82 -21.70 -9.42
CA ALA A 437 -5.03 -22.41 -9.79
C ALA A 437 -6.35 -21.77 -9.31
N THR A 438 -6.38 -20.47 -9.04
CA THR A 438 -7.60 -19.76 -8.64
C THR A 438 -8.49 -19.51 -9.85
N LYS A 439 -9.76 -19.88 -9.71
CA LYS A 439 -10.76 -19.73 -10.77
C LYS A 439 -11.52 -18.42 -10.61
N ILE A 440 -11.43 -17.54 -11.62
CA ILE A 440 -12.12 -16.25 -11.67
C ILE A 440 -13.12 -16.28 -12.83
N VAL A 441 -14.40 -16.11 -12.52
CA VAL A 441 -15.53 -16.20 -13.46
C VAL A 441 -16.10 -14.82 -13.72
N SER A 442 -16.12 -14.40 -14.99
CA SER A 442 -16.72 -13.13 -15.37
C SER A 442 -18.25 -13.18 -15.23
N LYS A 443 -18.81 -12.14 -14.71
CA LYS A 443 -20.23 -11.81 -14.69
C LYS A 443 -20.50 -10.69 -15.73
N ASP A 444 -21.57 -9.95 -15.59
CA ASP A 444 -21.91 -8.86 -16.52
C ASP A 444 -20.79 -7.79 -16.60
N TRP A 445 -20.43 -7.18 -15.48
CA TRP A 445 -19.48 -6.07 -15.40
C TRP A 445 -18.43 -6.23 -14.28
N TYR A 446 -18.49 -7.31 -13.54
CA TYR A 446 -17.59 -7.69 -12.46
C TYR A 446 -17.20 -9.17 -12.63
N ALA A 447 -16.44 -9.72 -11.70
CA ALA A 447 -16.14 -11.15 -11.68
C ALA A 447 -16.34 -11.72 -10.27
N GLU A 448 -16.47 -13.03 -10.17
CA GLU A 448 -16.51 -13.76 -8.93
C GLU A 448 -15.36 -14.77 -8.88
N VAL A 449 -14.86 -15.01 -7.67
CA VAL A 449 -13.91 -16.09 -7.43
C VAL A 449 -14.68 -17.33 -7.00
N GLU A 450 -14.46 -18.45 -7.68
CA GLU A 450 -14.98 -19.77 -7.27
C GLU A 450 -13.98 -20.46 -6.33
N PHE A 451 -14.44 -20.94 -5.16
CA PHE A 451 -13.63 -21.58 -4.11
C PHE A 451 -14.38 -22.65 -3.36
#